data_a707ecb80dc0acb138fbeacbdea46709
#
_entry.id   a707ecb80dc0acb138fbeacbdea46709
#
_cell.length_a   1.000
_cell.length_b   1.000
_cell.length_c   1.000
_cell.angle_alpha   90.00
_cell.angle_beta   90.00
_cell.angle_gamma   90.00
#
_symmetry.space_group_name_H-M   'P 1'
#
loop_
_entity.id
_entity.type
_entity.pdbx_description
1 polymer ?
#
loop_
_entity_poly.entity_id
_entity_poly.type
_entity_poly.pdbx_seq_one_letter_code
_entity_poly.pdbx_strand_id
1 'polypeptide(L)'
;MAYREDIKSVLSAAVGRPRPDYTVTVFGDRAAAVEYRGKLTYFDGGRIRISAGKAAIEITGEGLEARESGDGQLFVKGALTKVEVIR
;
A
#
# COMPACT_ATOMS: atom_id res chain seq x y z
N MET A 1 -8.34 9.45 -12.80
CA MET A 1 -8.96 8.23 -12.27
C MET A 1 -9.60 8.52 -10.93
N ALA A 2 -10.87 8.19 -10.83
CA ALA A 2 -11.65 8.47 -9.63
C ALA A 2 -11.02 7.86 -8.37
N TYR A 3 -10.49 6.68 -8.50
CA TYR A 3 -9.88 5.97 -7.41
C TYR A 3 -8.73 6.76 -6.75
N ARG A 4 -7.88 7.35 -7.59
CA ARG A 4 -6.76 8.14 -7.09
C ARG A 4 -7.21 9.44 -6.47
N GLU A 5 -8.26 10.01 -7.01
CA GLU A 5 -8.80 11.24 -6.46
C GLU A 5 -9.46 10.99 -5.12
N ASP A 6 -10.09 9.83 -4.96
CA ASP A 6 -10.67 9.47 -3.68
C ASP A 6 -9.60 9.39 -2.60
N ILE A 7 -8.44 8.84 -2.93
CA ILE A 7 -7.34 8.77 -1.98
C ILE A 7 -6.85 10.17 -1.60
N LYS A 8 -6.74 11.05 -2.57
CA LYS A 8 -6.37 12.43 -2.32
C LYS A 8 -7.37 13.12 -1.40
N SER A 9 -8.64 12.87 -1.64
CA SER A 9 -9.70 13.45 -0.81
C SER A 9 -9.58 12.98 0.63
N VAL A 10 -9.29 11.71 0.82
CA VAL A 10 -9.09 11.16 2.16
C VAL A 10 -7.91 11.84 2.85
N LEU A 11 -6.81 12.02 2.15
CA LEU A 11 -5.65 12.69 2.71
C LEU A 11 -5.96 14.13 3.08
N SER A 12 -6.69 14.83 2.23
CA SER A 12 -7.09 16.21 2.50
C SER A 12 -7.99 16.29 3.72
N ALA A 13 -8.92 15.37 3.83
CA ALA A 13 -9.85 15.33 4.96
C ALA A 13 -9.13 14.99 6.27
N ALA A 14 -7.98 14.36 6.19
CA ALA A 14 -7.24 13.95 7.37
C ALA A 14 -6.36 15.07 7.93
N VAL A 15 -6.27 16.22 7.27
CA VAL A 15 -5.51 17.35 7.77
C VAL A 15 -6.05 17.76 9.13
N GLY A 16 -5.17 17.80 10.14
CA GLY A 16 -5.56 18.10 11.51
C GLY A 16 -6.03 16.89 12.31
N ARG A 17 -6.00 15.69 11.72
CA ARG A 17 -6.37 14.45 12.41
C ARG A 17 -5.15 13.57 12.62
N PRO A 18 -5.22 12.56 13.50
CA PRO A 18 -4.16 11.58 13.61
C PRO A 18 -3.90 10.92 12.26
N ARG A 19 -2.65 10.64 11.98
CA ARG A 19 -2.29 9.98 10.72
C ARG A 19 -2.83 8.56 10.73
N PRO A 20 -3.34 8.08 9.59
CA PRO A 20 -3.76 6.69 9.51
C PRO A 20 -2.55 5.76 9.64
N ASP A 21 -2.80 4.51 10.02
CA ASP A 21 -1.74 3.52 10.15
C ASP A 21 -1.16 3.14 8.79
N TYR A 22 -1.91 3.38 7.74
CA TYR A 22 -1.44 3.08 6.39
C TYR A 22 -2.13 3.97 5.36
N THR A 23 -1.49 4.11 4.22
CA THR A 23 -2.05 4.75 3.04
C THR A 23 -1.59 3.96 1.83
N VAL A 24 -2.50 3.58 0.96
CA VAL A 24 -2.19 2.82 -0.24
C VAL A 24 -2.60 3.61 -1.45
N THR A 25 -1.67 3.79 -2.39
CA THR A 25 -1.95 4.44 -3.66
C THR A 25 -1.63 3.45 -4.76
N VAL A 26 -2.58 3.21 -5.65
CA VAL A 26 -2.41 2.24 -6.73
C VAL A 26 -2.31 2.99 -8.05
N PHE A 27 -1.34 2.62 -8.85
CA PHE A 27 -1.08 3.22 -10.16
C PHE A 27 -1.42 2.19 -11.25
N GLY A 28 -2.71 2.12 -11.61
CA GLY A 28 -3.18 1.13 -12.55
C GLY A 28 -2.99 -0.29 -12.02
N ASP A 29 -2.56 -1.19 -12.90
CA ASP A 29 -2.27 -2.57 -12.52
C ASP A 29 -0.77 -2.85 -12.48
N ARG A 30 0.05 -1.81 -12.41
CA ARG A 30 1.51 -1.93 -12.54
C ARG A 30 2.30 -1.54 -11.32
N ALA A 31 1.74 -0.75 -10.44
CA ALA A 31 2.48 -0.28 -9.29
C ALA A 31 1.55 0.10 -8.14
N ALA A 32 2.11 0.10 -6.94
CA ALA A 32 1.41 0.58 -5.76
C ALA A 32 2.45 1.18 -4.82
N ALA A 33 2.07 2.24 -4.13
CA ALA A 33 2.89 2.85 -3.11
C ALA A 33 2.15 2.71 -1.78
N VAL A 34 2.84 2.24 -0.76
CA VAL A 34 2.26 2.01 0.55
C VAL A 34 3.05 2.79 1.58
N GLU A 35 2.36 3.62 2.35
CA GLU A 35 2.92 4.22 3.55
C GLU A 35 2.27 3.52 4.73
N TYR A 36 3.08 3.11 5.69
CA TYR A 36 2.54 2.29 6.77
C TYR A 36 3.35 2.46 8.05
N ARG A 37 2.66 2.23 9.17
CA ARG A 37 3.29 2.13 10.48
C ARG A 37 3.28 0.67 10.88
N GLY A 38 4.39 0.00 10.64
CA GLY A 38 4.47 -1.42 10.88
C GLY A 38 5.66 -2.00 10.15
N LYS A 39 5.46 -3.16 9.58
CA LYS A 39 6.57 -3.82 8.90
C LYS A 39 6.08 -4.74 7.80
N LEU A 40 6.99 -4.98 6.86
CA LEU A 40 6.81 -5.98 5.82
C LEU A 40 6.93 -7.37 6.47
N THR A 41 5.88 -8.16 6.39
CA THR A 41 5.84 -9.46 7.05
C THR A 41 6.02 -10.62 6.10
N TYR A 42 5.79 -10.42 4.81
CA TYR A 42 5.94 -11.47 3.81
C TYR A 42 6.22 -10.87 2.46
N PHE A 43 7.10 -11.45 1.72
CA PHE A 43 7.41 -11.00 0.37
C PHE A 43 7.89 -12.15 -0.51
N ASP A 44 7.23 -12.32 -1.66
CA ASP A 44 7.75 -13.10 -2.77
C ASP A 44 7.25 -12.47 -4.06
N GLY A 45 7.59 -13.04 -5.20
CA GLY A 45 7.20 -12.46 -6.49
C GLY A 45 5.71 -12.50 -6.79
N GLY A 46 4.92 -13.18 -5.98
CA GLY A 46 3.48 -13.32 -6.18
C GLY A 46 2.65 -12.66 -5.10
N ARG A 47 3.24 -12.35 -3.95
CA ARG A 47 2.49 -11.80 -2.84
C ARG A 47 3.37 -10.99 -1.90
N ILE A 48 2.82 -9.89 -1.42
CA ILE A 48 3.48 -9.04 -0.44
C ILE A 48 2.47 -8.78 0.66
N ARG A 49 2.91 -8.90 1.90
CA ARG A 49 2.05 -8.62 3.04
C ARG A 49 2.74 -7.67 4.00
N ILE A 50 2.00 -6.64 4.40
CA ILE A 50 2.48 -5.58 5.27
C ILE A 50 1.57 -5.52 6.49
N SER A 51 2.15 -5.54 7.67
CA SER A 51 1.39 -5.32 8.90
C SER A 51 1.42 -3.83 9.22
N ALA A 52 0.25 -3.25 9.44
CA ALA A 52 0.11 -1.82 9.69
C ALA A 52 -0.94 -1.60 10.77
N GLY A 53 -0.49 -1.40 12.01
CA GLY A 53 -1.41 -1.26 13.14
C GLY A 53 -2.24 -2.53 13.31
N LYS A 54 -3.55 -2.38 13.28
CA LYS A 54 -4.48 -3.51 13.42
C LYS A 54 -4.85 -4.11 12.06
N ALA A 55 -4.32 -3.56 10.99
CA ALA A 55 -4.64 -4.01 9.64
C ALA A 55 -3.45 -4.69 9.01
N ALA A 56 -3.71 -5.42 7.94
CA ALA A 56 -2.67 -5.94 7.06
C ALA A 56 -3.03 -5.56 5.64
N ILE A 57 -2.02 -5.27 4.85
CA ILE A 57 -2.21 -4.95 3.44
C ILE A 57 -1.58 -6.10 2.65
N GLU A 58 -2.35 -6.68 1.75
CA GLU A 58 -1.87 -7.77 0.93
C GLU A 58 -1.95 -7.39 -0.54
N ILE A 59 -0.84 -7.51 -1.23
CA ILE A 59 -0.75 -7.23 -2.66
C ILE A 59 -0.40 -8.53 -3.35
N THR A 60 -1.21 -8.90 -4.32
CA THR A 60 -1.04 -10.14 -5.08
C THR A 60 -0.78 -9.81 -6.54
N GLY A 61 0.06 -10.56 -7.19
CA GLY A 61 0.36 -10.34 -8.60
C GLY A 61 1.42 -11.28 -9.11
N GLU A 62 2.09 -10.87 -10.18
CA GLU A 62 3.17 -11.63 -10.80
C GLU A 62 4.37 -10.74 -11.02
N GLY A 63 5.54 -11.28 -10.80
CA GLY A 63 6.79 -10.55 -11.00
C GLY A 63 6.88 -9.33 -10.11
N LEU A 64 6.37 -9.41 -8.90
CA LEU A 64 6.36 -8.28 -7.99
C LEU A 64 7.76 -7.97 -7.49
N GLU A 65 8.09 -6.70 -7.52
CA GLU A 65 9.32 -6.16 -6.96
C GLU A 65 8.96 -5.10 -5.95
N ALA A 66 9.67 -5.05 -4.87
CA ALA A 66 9.40 -4.08 -3.81
C ALA A 66 10.67 -3.33 -3.46
N ARG A 67 10.53 -2.03 -3.25
CA ARG A 67 11.63 -1.18 -2.83
C ARG A 67 11.17 -0.34 -1.65
N GLU A 68 11.91 -0.42 -0.56
CA GLU A 68 11.65 0.43 0.57
C GLU A 68 12.33 1.79 0.37
N SER A 69 11.59 2.84 0.67
CA SER A 69 12.10 4.20 0.58
C SER A 69 11.86 4.87 1.92
N GLY A 70 12.87 4.89 2.76
CA GLY A 70 12.72 5.39 4.10
C GLY A 70 11.91 4.46 4.99
N ASP A 71 11.66 4.89 6.21
CA ASP A 71 10.90 4.10 7.16
C ASP A 71 9.41 4.15 6.84
N GLY A 72 8.81 3.00 6.69
CA GLY A 72 7.38 2.90 6.49
C GLY A 72 6.89 3.28 5.11
N GLN A 73 7.75 3.22 4.10
CA GLN A 73 7.34 3.46 2.73
C GLN A 73 7.81 2.30 1.85
N LEU A 74 6.90 1.74 1.09
CA LEU A 74 7.20 0.65 0.18
C LEU A 74 6.63 0.96 -1.18
N PHE A 75 7.44 0.84 -2.21
CA PHE A 75 7.00 0.96 -3.58
C PHE A 75 7.05 -0.42 -4.21
N VAL A 76 5.91 -0.85 -4.76
CA VAL A 76 5.75 -2.16 -5.37
C VAL A 76 5.46 -1.97 -6.84
N LYS A 77 6.14 -2.74 -7.69
CA LYS A 77 5.79 -2.77 -9.11
C LYS A 77 5.80 -4.20 -9.62
N GLY A 78 5.08 -4.39 -10.71
CA GLY A 78 4.87 -5.69 -11.33
C GLY A 78 3.47 -5.74 -11.91
N ALA A 79 2.99 -6.93 -12.21
CA ALA A 79 1.62 -7.11 -12.67
C ALA A 79 0.73 -7.34 -11.46
N LEU A 80 0.05 -6.30 -11.01
CA LEU A 80 -0.81 -6.36 -9.83
C LEU A 80 -2.16 -6.95 -10.20
N THR A 81 -2.62 -7.93 -9.45
CA THR A 81 -3.95 -8.50 -9.65
C THR A 81 -4.90 -8.17 -8.52
N LYS A 82 -4.38 -7.86 -7.34
CA LYS A 82 -5.24 -7.60 -6.19
C LYS A 82 -4.49 -6.81 -5.15
N VAL A 83 -5.17 -5.85 -4.56
CA VAL A 83 -4.70 -5.12 -3.38
C VAL A 83 -5.83 -5.19 -2.36
N GLU A 84 -5.54 -5.71 -1.20
CA GLU A 84 -6.55 -5.96 -0.19
C GLU A 84 -6.09 -5.45 1.18
N VAL A 85 -7.02 -4.86 1.92
CA VAL A 85 -6.76 -4.49 3.30
C VAL A 85 -7.54 -5.47 4.18
N ILE A 86 -6.84 -6.12 5.07
CA ILE A 86 -7.38 -7.13 5.96
C ILE A 86 -7.39 -6.57 7.37
N ARG A 87 -8.53 -6.59 8.01
CA ARG A 87 -8.69 -6.07 9.38
C ARG A 87 -9.10 -7.16 10.33
#